data_6974985b17a6334aa2f6a6b4946eea4f
#
_entry.id   6974985b17a6334aa2f6a6b4946eea4f
#
_cell.length_a   1.000
_cell.length_b   1.000
_cell.length_c   1.000
_cell.angle_alpha   90.00
_cell.angle_beta   90.00
_cell.angle_gamma   90.00
#
_symmetry.space_group_name_H-M   'P 1'
#
loop_
_entity.id
_entity.type
_entity.pdbx_description
1 polymer ?
#
loop_
_entity_poly.entity_id
_entity_poly.type
_entity_poly.pdbx_seq_one_letter_code
_entity_poly.pdbx_strand_id
1 'polypeptide(L)'
;MKSLRNFLPLLLLITAIPSVAGERVDESMLLGNITNVSIENLRGEVTVIGNSGDTVSVSGELDNKAEGLTFEKSGSRIIIKVEIPNNSHSGWGVEGSDLTIVMPKHVRVSFKGVSSNINISHFTHGSEIQTVSGDINAKDLMQQIELATVSGNIESTNLSGKLRLSSVSGDIHDRNSSGRALFKTVSGNLTSSSTANEVSANSVSGDIELKLAKVDELIVSTVSGEFESQLSLNENGLVKMSSVSGDLMVDFKNEVQASFNLKTNAGGNIVNGLTSAKARRAKYGPSSKLSFETGNASGSVRASTVSGRIEVK
;
A
#
# COMPACT_ATOMS: atom_id res chain seq x y z
N MET A 1 -46.25 52.02 -51.77
CA MET A 1 -45.78 50.65 -51.92
C MET A 1 -44.87 50.37 -50.74
N LYS A 2 -45.37 49.64 -49.72
CA LYS A 2 -44.62 49.25 -48.51
C LYS A 2 -44.31 47.76 -48.61
N SER A 3 -43.02 47.44 -48.65
CA SER A 3 -42.50 46.05 -48.69
C SER A 3 -42.47 45.48 -47.27
N LEU A 4 -43.30 44.46 -47.01
CA LEU A 4 -43.25 43.64 -45.80
C LEU A 4 -42.11 42.62 -45.94
N ARG A 5 -41.09 42.72 -45.05
CA ARG A 5 -40.07 41.69 -44.89
C ARG A 5 -40.53 40.70 -43.84
N ASN A 6 -40.85 39.49 -44.27
CA ASN A 6 -41.16 38.37 -43.37
C ASN A 6 -39.90 37.91 -42.65
N PHE A 7 -39.86 38.09 -41.34
CA PHE A 7 -38.89 37.45 -40.46
C PHE A 7 -39.40 36.06 -40.10
N LEU A 8 -38.71 35.02 -40.56
CA LEU A 8 -38.96 33.64 -40.13
C LEU A 8 -38.13 33.37 -38.88
N PRO A 9 -38.74 33.00 -37.73
CA PRO A 9 -37.97 32.66 -36.56
C PRO A 9 -37.29 31.27 -36.75
N LEU A 10 -35.98 31.24 -36.68
CA LEU A 10 -35.19 30.02 -36.67
C LEU A 10 -35.38 29.30 -35.31
N LEU A 11 -36.18 28.25 -35.30
CA LEU A 11 -36.42 27.40 -34.15
C LEU A 11 -35.19 26.52 -33.93
N LEU A 12 -34.33 26.89 -32.97
CA LEU A 12 -33.15 26.09 -32.56
C LEU A 12 -33.63 24.86 -31.77
N LEU A 13 -33.74 23.72 -32.45
CA LEU A 13 -34.01 22.44 -31.78
C LEU A 13 -32.74 22.04 -30.99
N ILE A 14 -32.74 22.29 -29.68
CA ILE A 14 -31.72 21.74 -28.77
C ILE A 14 -32.11 20.28 -28.58
N THR A 15 -31.48 19.37 -29.30
CA THR A 15 -31.54 17.94 -29.02
C THR A 15 -30.70 17.70 -27.75
N ALA A 16 -31.36 17.50 -26.62
CA ALA A 16 -30.72 16.94 -25.43
C ALA A 16 -30.23 15.53 -25.81
N ILE A 17 -28.93 15.36 -25.89
CA ILE A 17 -28.31 14.03 -25.98
C ILE A 17 -28.53 13.41 -24.59
N PRO A 18 -29.24 12.28 -24.46
CA PRO A 18 -29.31 11.61 -23.18
C PRO A 18 -27.89 11.19 -22.80
N SER A 19 -27.32 11.76 -21.74
CA SER A 19 -26.17 11.17 -21.08
C SER A 19 -26.67 9.84 -20.52
N VAL A 20 -26.07 8.74 -20.92
CA VAL A 20 -26.30 7.45 -20.28
C VAL A 20 -25.59 7.53 -18.93
N ALA A 21 -26.28 8.09 -17.95
CA ALA A 21 -25.86 8.03 -16.55
C ALA A 21 -26.03 6.58 -16.09
N GLY A 22 -25.10 6.10 -15.27
CA GLY A 22 -25.21 4.80 -14.64
C GLY A 22 -26.48 4.71 -13.76
N GLU A 23 -26.95 3.50 -13.50
CA GLU A 23 -28.08 3.26 -12.60
C GLU A 23 -27.70 3.71 -11.18
N ARG A 24 -28.57 4.51 -10.54
CA ARG A 24 -28.40 4.90 -9.14
C ARG A 24 -28.88 3.80 -8.22
N VAL A 25 -28.06 3.53 -7.20
CA VAL A 25 -28.38 2.59 -6.14
C VAL A 25 -28.40 3.31 -4.80
N ASP A 26 -29.34 2.90 -3.93
CA ASP A 26 -29.45 3.33 -2.54
C ASP A 26 -30.14 2.21 -1.76
N GLU A 27 -29.33 1.25 -1.33
CA GLU A 27 -29.81 0.04 -0.68
C GLU A 27 -29.21 -0.08 0.72
N SER A 28 -29.96 -0.72 1.63
CA SER A 28 -29.47 -0.97 2.98
C SER A 28 -30.06 -2.23 3.59
N MET A 29 -29.27 -2.87 4.46
CA MET A 29 -29.75 -4.02 5.24
C MET A 29 -29.10 -4.05 6.62
N LEU A 30 -29.80 -4.60 7.60
CA LEU A 30 -29.23 -4.86 8.93
C LEU A 30 -28.12 -5.92 8.83
N LEU A 31 -26.98 -5.69 9.49
CA LEU A 31 -25.86 -6.64 9.54
C LEU A 31 -26.31 -7.99 10.19
N GLY A 32 -26.95 -7.94 11.35
CA GLY A 32 -27.29 -9.13 12.13
C GLY A 32 -26.02 -9.83 12.65
N ASN A 33 -25.97 -11.15 12.52
CA ASN A 33 -24.84 -11.96 12.97
C ASN A 33 -23.71 -12.13 11.93
N ILE A 34 -23.68 -11.27 10.91
CA ILE A 34 -22.66 -11.30 9.87
C ILE A 34 -21.35 -10.71 10.40
N THR A 35 -20.24 -11.36 10.09
CA THR A 35 -18.90 -10.94 10.49
C THR A 35 -18.01 -10.52 9.33
N ASN A 36 -18.41 -10.84 8.09
CA ASN A 36 -17.62 -10.60 6.89
C ASN A 36 -18.45 -9.88 5.82
N VAL A 37 -17.85 -8.93 5.13
CA VAL A 37 -18.44 -8.28 3.94
C VAL A 37 -17.47 -8.44 2.78
N SER A 38 -17.96 -8.99 1.67
CA SER A 38 -17.21 -9.16 0.42
C SER A 38 -17.71 -8.16 -0.61
N ILE A 39 -16.81 -7.36 -1.16
CA ILE A 39 -17.09 -6.32 -2.14
C ILE A 39 -16.34 -6.65 -3.43
N GLU A 40 -17.03 -6.67 -4.56
CA GLU A 40 -16.44 -6.87 -5.88
C GLU A 40 -16.88 -5.73 -6.81
N ASN A 41 -15.90 -4.99 -7.33
CA ASN A 41 -16.14 -3.92 -8.31
C ASN A 41 -15.07 -3.97 -9.41
N LEU A 42 -15.49 -4.07 -10.68
CA LEU A 42 -14.56 -4.23 -11.78
C LEU A 42 -13.77 -2.96 -12.06
N ARG A 43 -14.42 -1.78 -12.01
CA ARG A 43 -13.81 -0.49 -12.34
C ARG A 43 -14.56 0.68 -11.71
N GLY A 44 -13.84 1.81 -11.56
CA GLY A 44 -14.36 3.04 -10.97
C GLY A 44 -13.82 3.29 -9.57
N GLU A 45 -14.60 3.89 -8.71
CA GLU A 45 -14.20 4.25 -7.35
C GLU A 45 -15.14 3.65 -6.32
N VAL A 46 -14.59 3.11 -5.24
CA VAL A 46 -15.36 2.59 -4.12
C VAL A 46 -14.84 3.17 -2.82
N THR A 47 -15.71 3.86 -2.09
CA THR A 47 -15.42 4.37 -0.75
C THR A 47 -16.09 3.49 0.29
N VAL A 48 -15.31 2.92 1.23
CA VAL A 48 -15.79 2.02 2.28
C VAL A 48 -15.50 2.62 3.66
N ILE A 49 -16.55 2.89 4.42
CA ILE A 49 -16.45 3.61 5.71
C ILE A 49 -17.02 2.75 6.84
N GLY A 50 -16.17 2.49 7.85
CA GLY A 50 -16.58 1.83 9.08
C GLY A 50 -17.27 2.81 10.04
N ASN A 51 -18.44 2.45 10.56
CA ASN A 51 -19.16 3.23 11.54
C ASN A 51 -19.52 2.43 12.81
N SER A 52 -20.25 3.04 13.73
CA SER A 52 -20.71 2.39 14.97
C SER A 52 -22.17 1.89 14.88
N GLY A 53 -22.78 1.95 13.69
CA GLY A 53 -24.13 1.43 13.46
C GLY A 53 -24.20 -0.08 13.34
N ASP A 54 -25.35 -0.58 12.94
CA ASP A 54 -25.66 -2.01 12.74
C ASP A 54 -26.15 -2.31 11.31
N THR A 55 -26.12 -1.32 10.44
CA THR A 55 -26.63 -1.38 9.07
C THR A 55 -25.49 -1.31 8.07
N VAL A 56 -25.57 -2.10 7.01
CA VAL A 56 -24.74 -1.99 5.82
C VAL A 56 -25.57 -1.26 4.76
N SER A 57 -25.03 -0.18 4.22
CA SER A 57 -25.67 0.61 3.14
C SER A 57 -24.72 0.76 1.96
N VAL A 58 -25.29 0.74 0.76
CA VAL A 58 -24.59 0.96 -0.51
C VAL A 58 -25.34 2.06 -1.25
N SER A 59 -24.64 3.12 -1.61
CA SER A 59 -25.22 4.24 -2.38
C SER A 59 -24.25 4.71 -3.45
N GLY A 60 -24.77 5.27 -4.54
CA GLY A 60 -23.96 5.81 -5.63
C GLY A 60 -24.50 5.50 -7.02
N GLU A 61 -23.61 5.43 -7.99
CA GLU A 61 -23.92 5.14 -9.39
C GLU A 61 -23.15 3.89 -9.85
N LEU A 62 -23.86 2.96 -10.49
CA LEU A 62 -23.24 1.79 -11.09
C LEU A 62 -22.57 2.16 -12.40
N ASP A 63 -21.61 1.33 -12.79
CA ASP A 63 -21.02 1.34 -14.13
C ASP A 63 -22.13 1.36 -15.21
N ASN A 64 -21.99 2.18 -16.23
CA ASN A 64 -22.97 2.34 -17.30
C ASN A 64 -23.22 1.06 -18.14
N LYS A 65 -22.42 0.00 -17.92
CA LYS A 65 -22.62 -1.34 -18.51
C LYS A 65 -22.94 -2.39 -17.46
N ALA A 66 -23.19 -2.00 -16.21
CA ALA A 66 -23.63 -2.93 -15.20
C ALA A 66 -25.04 -3.47 -15.51
N GLU A 67 -25.26 -4.73 -15.22
CA GLU A 67 -26.58 -5.37 -15.25
C GLU A 67 -27.34 -5.19 -13.93
N GLY A 68 -26.66 -4.67 -12.89
CA GLY A 68 -27.21 -4.39 -11.58
C GLY A 68 -26.22 -4.58 -10.45
N LEU A 69 -26.72 -4.51 -9.23
CA LEU A 69 -25.99 -4.73 -7.99
C LEU A 69 -26.52 -6.00 -7.29
N THR A 70 -25.64 -6.95 -7.03
CA THR A 70 -25.93 -8.02 -6.06
C THR A 70 -25.63 -7.49 -4.66
N PHE A 71 -26.65 -7.37 -3.82
CA PHE A 71 -26.52 -6.97 -2.41
C PHE A 71 -27.33 -7.92 -1.54
N GLU A 72 -26.70 -8.99 -1.05
CA GLU A 72 -27.40 -10.08 -0.37
C GLU A 72 -26.59 -10.71 0.78
N LYS A 73 -27.30 -11.39 1.67
CA LYS A 73 -26.69 -12.25 2.69
C LYS A 73 -26.48 -13.66 2.16
N SER A 74 -25.26 -14.17 2.25
CA SER A 74 -24.90 -15.53 1.85
C SER A 74 -24.11 -16.20 2.99
N GLY A 75 -24.79 -17.06 3.75
CA GLY A 75 -24.21 -17.71 4.92
C GLY A 75 -23.78 -16.70 5.99
N SER A 76 -22.49 -16.65 6.33
CA SER A 76 -21.91 -15.75 7.33
C SER A 76 -21.36 -14.44 6.74
N ARG A 77 -21.66 -14.12 5.50
CA ARG A 77 -21.15 -12.92 4.81
C ARG A 77 -22.26 -12.14 4.11
N ILE A 78 -22.02 -10.86 3.90
CA ILE A 78 -22.76 -10.04 2.93
C ILE A 78 -21.91 -9.96 1.66
N ILE A 79 -22.56 -10.14 0.51
CA ILE A 79 -21.96 -9.96 -0.82
C ILE A 79 -22.48 -8.67 -1.40
N ILE A 80 -21.57 -7.80 -1.83
CA ILE A 80 -21.83 -6.58 -2.58
C ILE A 80 -21.03 -6.70 -3.87
N LYS A 81 -21.71 -6.86 -5.01
CA LYS A 81 -21.04 -7.09 -6.29
C LYS A 81 -21.74 -6.34 -7.40
N VAL A 82 -20.98 -5.56 -8.16
CA VAL A 82 -21.46 -4.94 -9.39
C VAL A 82 -21.37 -6.00 -10.51
N GLU A 83 -22.54 -6.37 -11.06
CA GLU A 83 -22.61 -7.37 -12.11
C GLU A 83 -22.35 -6.72 -13.48
N ILE A 84 -21.26 -7.13 -14.11
CA ILE A 84 -20.86 -6.64 -15.44
C ILE A 84 -20.76 -7.82 -16.41
N PRO A 85 -21.42 -7.75 -17.59
CA PRO A 85 -21.38 -8.83 -18.60
C PRO A 85 -19.95 -9.10 -19.07
N ASN A 86 -19.64 -10.37 -19.30
CA ASN A 86 -18.29 -10.80 -19.73
C ASN A 86 -17.82 -10.18 -21.06
N ASN A 87 -18.71 -9.67 -21.90
CA ASN A 87 -18.40 -9.08 -23.21
C ASN A 87 -18.15 -7.56 -23.15
N SER A 88 -18.21 -6.94 -21.97
CA SER A 88 -18.15 -5.48 -21.76
C SER A 88 -16.76 -4.94 -21.47
N HIS A 89 -15.71 -5.71 -21.70
CA HIS A 89 -14.35 -5.42 -21.22
C HIS A 89 -13.62 -4.28 -21.94
N SER A 90 -14.11 -3.80 -23.07
CA SER A 90 -13.47 -2.71 -23.81
C SER A 90 -14.47 -1.77 -24.47
N GLY A 91 -14.26 -0.47 -24.30
CA GLY A 91 -15.00 0.58 -24.99
C GLY A 91 -14.53 1.95 -24.54
N TRP A 92 -14.41 2.88 -25.49
CA TRP A 92 -14.23 4.30 -25.20
C TRP A 92 -15.48 4.84 -24.49
N GLY A 93 -15.29 5.65 -23.43
CA GLY A 93 -16.41 6.28 -22.71
C GLY A 93 -17.14 5.38 -21.72
N VAL A 94 -16.47 4.35 -21.20
CA VAL A 94 -17.02 3.54 -20.10
C VAL A 94 -16.71 4.23 -18.77
N GLU A 95 -17.77 4.70 -18.13
CA GLU A 95 -17.70 5.23 -16.75
C GLU A 95 -17.82 4.04 -15.79
N GLY A 96 -16.87 3.91 -14.86
CA GLY A 96 -16.93 2.90 -13.81
C GLY A 96 -17.93 3.26 -12.72
N SER A 97 -18.15 2.36 -11.78
CA SER A 97 -19.05 2.63 -10.64
C SER A 97 -18.43 3.65 -9.69
N ASP A 98 -19.26 4.51 -9.12
CA ASP A 98 -18.90 5.39 -7.99
C ASP A 98 -19.80 5.03 -6.80
N LEU A 99 -19.25 4.25 -5.87
CA LEU A 99 -20.00 3.67 -4.77
C LEU A 99 -19.45 4.12 -3.42
N THR A 100 -20.37 4.50 -2.55
CA THR A 100 -20.10 4.69 -1.13
C THR A 100 -20.79 3.58 -0.33
N ILE A 101 -20.01 2.83 0.44
CA ILE A 101 -20.46 1.71 1.27
C ILE A 101 -20.15 2.06 2.72
N VAL A 102 -21.20 2.13 3.55
CA VAL A 102 -21.07 2.41 4.98
C VAL A 102 -21.53 1.19 5.76
N MET A 103 -20.70 0.72 6.71
CA MET A 103 -21.00 -0.50 7.44
C MET A 103 -20.42 -0.47 8.87
N PRO A 104 -20.84 -1.38 9.75
CA PRO A 104 -20.26 -1.49 11.10
C PRO A 104 -18.75 -1.74 11.07
N LYS A 105 -17.98 -0.97 11.83
CA LYS A 105 -16.50 -1.03 11.87
C LYS A 105 -15.91 -2.35 12.37
N HIS A 106 -16.73 -3.19 13.00
CA HIS A 106 -16.30 -4.48 13.57
C HIS A 106 -16.45 -5.66 12.61
N VAL A 107 -16.79 -5.43 11.34
CA VAL A 107 -16.78 -6.48 10.31
C VAL A 107 -15.41 -6.58 9.66
N ARG A 108 -15.09 -7.78 9.17
CA ARG A 108 -13.95 -7.99 8.27
C ARG A 108 -14.36 -7.62 6.85
N VAL A 109 -13.57 -6.80 6.19
CA VAL A 109 -13.81 -6.37 4.82
C VAL A 109 -12.88 -7.11 3.87
N SER A 110 -13.44 -7.66 2.78
CA SER A 110 -12.68 -8.16 1.64
C SER A 110 -13.13 -7.43 0.38
N PHE A 111 -12.20 -6.78 -0.31
CA PHE A 111 -12.46 -6.07 -1.56
C PHE A 111 -11.64 -6.67 -2.70
N LYS A 112 -12.27 -6.85 -3.86
CA LYS A 112 -11.62 -7.24 -5.10
C LYS A 112 -12.01 -6.30 -6.23
N GLY A 113 -11.00 -5.69 -6.85
CA GLY A 113 -11.14 -4.80 -7.99
C GLY A 113 -10.24 -5.21 -9.17
N VAL A 114 -10.48 -4.62 -10.32
CA VAL A 114 -9.55 -4.72 -11.46
C VAL A 114 -8.98 -3.34 -11.79
N SER A 115 -9.79 -2.43 -12.29
CA SER A 115 -9.43 -1.01 -12.52
C SER A 115 -10.21 -0.11 -11.57
N SER A 116 -10.32 -0.52 -10.32
CA SER A 116 -11.12 0.12 -9.29
C SER A 116 -10.23 0.70 -8.21
N ASN A 117 -10.35 2.00 -8.00
CA ASN A 117 -9.75 2.68 -6.86
C ASN A 117 -10.56 2.40 -5.60
N ILE A 118 -9.89 2.28 -4.48
CA ILE A 118 -10.57 2.08 -3.21
C ILE A 118 -10.07 3.01 -2.12
N ASN A 119 -11.01 3.67 -1.44
CA ASN A 119 -10.80 4.42 -0.21
C ASN A 119 -11.45 3.66 0.94
N ILE A 120 -10.67 3.12 1.88
CA ILE A 120 -11.18 2.36 3.02
C ILE A 120 -10.76 2.96 4.35
N SER A 121 -11.69 3.10 5.29
CA SER A 121 -11.38 3.71 6.58
C SER A 121 -12.19 3.19 7.77
N HIS A 122 -11.58 3.27 8.96
CA HIS A 122 -12.21 3.07 10.27
C HIS A 122 -12.67 1.64 10.56
N PHE A 123 -11.90 0.62 10.20
CA PHE A 123 -12.20 -0.78 10.52
C PHE A 123 -11.30 -1.34 11.61
N THR A 124 -11.91 -2.14 12.51
CA THR A 124 -11.22 -2.72 13.68
C THR A 124 -10.99 -4.23 13.59
N HIS A 125 -11.51 -4.93 12.57
CA HIS A 125 -11.49 -6.40 12.47
C HIS A 125 -10.93 -6.93 11.14
N GLY A 126 -9.82 -6.39 10.73
CA GLY A 126 -9.10 -6.87 9.54
C GLY A 126 -9.69 -6.41 8.21
N SER A 127 -8.81 -6.22 7.24
CA SER A 127 -9.17 -5.78 5.89
C SER A 127 -8.26 -6.43 4.87
N GLU A 128 -8.83 -6.99 3.82
CA GLU A 128 -8.12 -7.61 2.71
C GLU A 128 -8.56 -6.93 1.41
N ILE A 129 -7.68 -6.14 0.83
CA ILE A 129 -7.96 -5.29 -0.32
C ILE A 129 -7.05 -5.69 -1.47
N GLN A 130 -7.62 -6.04 -2.59
CA GLN A 130 -6.88 -6.46 -3.79
C GLN A 130 -7.43 -5.75 -5.02
N THR A 131 -6.55 -5.13 -5.80
CA THR A 131 -6.89 -4.56 -7.11
C THR A 131 -5.77 -4.84 -8.11
N VAL A 132 -6.03 -4.66 -9.41
CA VAL A 132 -4.97 -4.83 -10.42
C VAL A 132 -4.38 -3.48 -10.81
N SER A 133 -5.20 -2.52 -11.21
CA SER A 133 -4.72 -1.20 -11.69
C SER A 133 -5.27 -0.02 -10.90
N GLY A 134 -5.97 -0.27 -9.81
CA GLY A 134 -6.51 0.79 -8.96
C GLY A 134 -5.57 1.18 -7.84
N ASP A 135 -5.69 2.40 -7.37
CA ASP A 135 -5.03 2.89 -6.18
C ASP A 135 -5.78 2.47 -4.91
N ILE A 136 -5.03 2.24 -3.84
CA ILE A 136 -5.57 1.86 -2.53
C ILE A 136 -5.22 2.95 -1.52
N ASN A 137 -6.25 3.63 -0.98
CA ASN A 137 -6.13 4.56 0.12
C ASN A 137 -6.73 3.95 1.39
N ALA A 138 -5.91 3.65 2.38
CA ALA A 138 -6.32 2.97 3.60
C ALA A 138 -6.02 3.82 4.84
N LYS A 139 -7.02 4.00 5.71
CA LYS A 139 -6.87 4.83 6.89
C LYS A 139 -7.54 4.21 8.12
N ASP A 140 -6.87 4.30 9.30
CA ASP A 140 -7.43 3.88 10.59
C ASP A 140 -7.94 2.42 10.58
N LEU A 141 -7.12 1.48 10.06
CA LEU A 141 -7.44 0.05 10.04
C LEU A 141 -6.65 -0.69 11.12
N MET A 142 -7.25 -1.76 11.67
CA MET A 142 -6.65 -2.52 12.76
C MET A 142 -6.63 -4.03 12.50
N GLN A 143 -5.79 -4.75 13.25
CA GLN A 143 -5.57 -6.20 13.28
C GLN A 143 -4.82 -6.74 12.05
N GLN A 144 -5.45 -7.55 11.22
CA GLN A 144 -4.82 -8.14 10.04
C GLN A 144 -5.20 -7.33 8.81
N ILE A 145 -4.23 -6.66 8.22
CA ILE A 145 -4.43 -5.77 7.08
C ILE A 145 -3.58 -6.28 5.93
N GLU A 146 -4.22 -6.55 4.80
CA GLU A 146 -3.55 -6.94 3.56
C GLU A 146 -4.03 -6.02 2.43
N LEU A 147 -3.09 -5.24 1.88
CA LEU A 147 -3.32 -4.33 0.77
C LEU A 147 -2.43 -4.76 -0.39
N ALA A 148 -3.02 -5.06 -1.54
CA ALA A 148 -2.29 -5.55 -2.70
C ALA A 148 -2.79 -4.93 -3.99
N THR A 149 -1.86 -4.42 -4.79
CA THR A 149 -2.15 -3.94 -6.15
C THR A 149 -1.04 -4.40 -7.11
N VAL A 150 -1.32 -4.41 -8.41
CA VAL A 150 -0.28 -4.69 -9.40
C VAL A 150 0.32 -3.39 -9.95
N SER A 151 -0.50 -2.45 -10.37
CA SER A 151 0.00 -1.21 -11.01
C SER A 151 -0.45 0.08 -10.31
N GLY A 152 -1.27 -0.01 -9.29
CA GLY A 152 -1.70 1.14 -8.50
C GLY A 152 -0.75 1.46 -7.35
N ASN A 153 -0.91 2.62 -6.76
CA ASN A 153 -0.22 3.04 -5.56
C ASN A 153 -0.98 2.59 -4.31
N ILE A 154 -0.24 2.44 -3.21
CA ILE A 154 -0.82 2.20 -1.89
C ILE A 154 -0.46 3.37 -0.99
N GLU A 155 -1.46 4.13 -0.56
CA GLU A 155 -1.33 5.12 0.49
C GLU A 155 -1.99 4.59 1.77
N SER A 156 -1.24 4.54 2.86
CA SER A 156 -1.74 4.07 4.15
C SER A 156 -1.42 5.04 5.27
N THR A 157 -2.36 5.16 6.20
CA THR A 157 -2.21 6.04 7.36
C THR A 157 -2.85 5.43 8.60
N ASN A 158 -2.14 5.44 9.73
CA ASN A 158 -2.63 4.95 11.02
C ASN A 158 -3.07 3.48 11.00
N LEU A 159 -2.32 2.61 10.35
CA LEU A 159 -2.59 1.18 10.39
C LEU A 159 -1.99 0.53 11.65
N SER A 160 -2.68 -0.44 12.24
CA SER A 160 -2.23 -1.08 13.48
C SER A 160 -2.44 -2.59 13.49
N GLY A 161 -1.39 -3.36 13.75
CA GLY A 161 -1.44 -4.83 13.86
C GLY A 161 -0.46 -5.55 12.95
N LYS A 162 -0.95 -6.54 12.19
CA LYS A 162 -0.16 -7.22 11.16
C LYS A 162 -0.46 -6.64 9.80
N LEU A 163 0.51 -5.94 9.24
CA LEU A 163 0.38 -5.21 7.99
C LEU A 163 1.12 -5.95 6.89
N ARG A 164 0.47 -6.17 5.77
CA ARG A 164 1.08 -6.63 4.52
C ARG A 164 0.66 -5.70 3.40
N LEU A 165 1.59 -4.89 2.91
CA LEU A 165 1.39 -3.99 1.80
C LEU A 165 2.25 -4.44 0.63
N SER A 166 1.65 -4.63 -0.54
CA SER A 166 2.38 -5.12 -1.71
C SER A 166 1.92 -4.47 -3.00
N SER A 167 2.88 -4.00 -3.80
CA SER A 167 2.68 -3.51 -5.16
C SER A 167 3.69 -4.14 -6.11
N VAL A 168 3.35 -4.28 -7.39
CA VAL A 168 4.34 -4.71 -8.38
C VAL A 168 5.00 -3.49 -9.02
N SER A 169 4.24 -2.51 -9.49
CA SER A 169 4.78 -1.35 -10.21
C SER A 169 4.41 0.01 -9.61
N GLY A 170 3.51 0.04 -8.64
CA GLY A 170 3.13 1.28 -7.94
C GLY A 170 3.93 1.50 -6.67
N ASP A 171 3.94 2.72 -6.21
CA ASP A 171 4.62 3.12 -4.99
C ASP A 171 3.80 2.78 -3.73
N ILE A 172 4.52 2.57 -2.63
CA ILE A 172 3.92 2.35 -1.31
C ILE A 172 4.33 3.50 -0.40
N HIS A 173 3.32 4.24 0.08
CA HIS A 173 3.50 5.31 1.07
C HIS A 173 2.75 4.98 2.35
N ASP A 174 3.49 4.75 3.42
CA ASP A 174 2.93 4.39 4.72
C ASP A 174 3.27 5.44 5.79
N ARG A 175 2.26 5.86 6.57
CA ARG A 175 2.41 6.86 7.63
C ARG A 175 1.76 6.42 8.93
N ASN A 176 2.48 6.58 10.03
CA ASN A 176 1.99 6.33 11.40
C ASN A 176 1.49 4.91 11.66
N SER A 177 1.99 3.93 10.94
CA SER A 177 1.64 2.53 11.18
C SER A 177 2.37 1.97 12.40
N SER A 178 1.82 0.91 13.01
CA SER A 178 2.35 0.28 14.22
C SER A 178 2.13 -1.23 14.21
N GLY A 179 2.96 -1.95 14.99
CA GLY A 179 2.93 -3.41 15.10
C GLY A 179 3.97 -4.08 14.19
N ARG A 180 3.57 -5.06 13.41
CA ARG A 180 4.46 -5.77 12.46
C ARG A 180 4.12 -5.38 11.03
N ALA A 181 5.08 -4.83 10.29
CA ALA A 181 4.89 -4.39 8.91
C ALA A 181 5.73 -5.23 7.93
N LEU A 182 5.08 -5.75 6.91
CA LEU A 182 5.72 -6.40 5.76
C LEU A 182 5.39 -5.64 4.49
N PHE A 183 6.40 -5.04 3.89
CA PHE A 183 6.33 -4.32 2.62
C PHE A 183 6.97 -5.14 1.50
N LYS A 184 6.33 -5.18 0.34
CA LYS A 184 6.86 -5.81 -0.87
C LYS A 184 6.61 -4.96 -2.09
N THR A 185 7.64 -4.68 -2.86
CA THR A 185 7.52 -4.02 -4.17
C THR A 185 8.43 -4.74 -5.19
N VAL A 186 8.12 -4.60 -6.47
CA VAL A 186 9.02 -5.09 -7.52
C VAL A 186 9.74 -3.92 -8.17
N SER A 187 9.01 -2.89 -8.63
CA SER A 187 9.58 -1.74 -9.33
C SER A 187 9.16 -0.38 -8.74
N GLY A 188 8.25 -0.38 -7.79
CA GLY A 188 7.82 0.85 -7.11
C GLY A 188 8.70 1.19 -5.91
N ASN A 189 8.69 2.44 -5.52
CA ASN A 189 9.38 2.92 -4.34
C ASN A 189 8.56 2.65 -3.06
N LEU A 190 9.27 2.48 -1.96
CA LEU A 190 8.67 2.33 -0.64
C LEU A 190 9.12 3.47 0.26
N THR A 191 8.17 4.24 0.76
CA THR A 191 8.42 5.24 1.80
C THR A 191 7.54 4.91 3.01
N SER A 192 8.14 4.71 4.18
CA SER A 192 7.37 4.51 5.42
C SER A 192 7.91 5.38 6.55
N SER A 193 6.97 6.01 7.27
CA SER A 193 7.24 6.71 8.52
C SER A 193 6.36 6.09 9.61
N SER A 194 6.90 5.15 10.40
CA SER A 194 6.09 4.33 11.28
C SER A 194 6.71 4.09 12.65
N THR A 195 5.89 3.64 13.57
CA THR A 195 6.29 3.15 14.92
C THR A 195 6.27 1.63 15.01
N ALA A 196 6.18 0.93 13.88
CA ALA A 196 6.26 -0.53 13.83
C ALA A 196 7.60 -0.99 14.42
N ASN A 197 7.54 -1.95 15.32
CA ASN A 197 8.73 -2.50 15.99
C ASN A 197 9.35 -3.69 15.23
N GLU A 198 8.59 -4.35 14.38
CA GLU A 198 9.08 -5.40 13.48
C GLU A 198 8.76 -5.00 12.04
N VAL A 199 9.81 -4.78 11.24
CA VAL A 199 9.66 -4.31 9.85
C VAL A 199 10.42 -5.23 8.91
N SER A 200 9.75 -5.70 7.85
CA SER A 200 10.38 -6.40 6.74
C SER A 200 10.06 -5.68 5.43
N ALA A 201 11.09 -5.29 4.68
CA ALA A 201 10.96 -4.60 3.41
C ALA A 201 11.71 -5.35 2.31
N ASN A 202 11.01 -5.68 1.23
CA ASN A 202 11.57 -6.42 0.09
C ASN A 202 11.29 -5.65 -1.20
N SER A 203 12.33 -5.32 -1.95
CA SER A 203 12.25 -4.68 -3.27
C SER A 203 13.09 -5.43 -4.30
N VAL A 204 12.74 -5.33 -5.57
CA VAL A 204 13.63 -5.78 -6.64
C VAL A 204 14.40 -4.60 -7.22
N SER A 205 13.74 -3.50 -7.58
CA SER A 205 14.41 -2.37 -8.23
C SER A 205 13.89 -0.98 -7.81
N GLY A 206 13.09 -0.87 -6.78
CA GLY A 206 12.66 0.42 -6.23
C GLY A 206 13.49 0.82 -5.01
N ASP A 207 13.54 2.09 -4.74
CA ASP A 207 14.19 2.63 -3.56
C ASP A 207 13.33 2.43 -2.31
N ILE A 208 13.98 2.26 -1.17
CA ILE A 208 13.32 2.05 0.12
C ILE A 208 13.80 3.10 1.11
N GLU A 209 12.89 3.97 1.54
CA GLU A 209 13.12 4.95 2.60
C GLU A 209 12.26 4.63 3.84
N LEU A 210 12.91 4.34 4.97
CA LEU A 210 12.23 4.01 6.23
C LEU A 210 12.60 4.98 7.35
N LYS A 211 11.62 5.72 7.86
CA LYS A 211 11.75 6.52 9.08
C LYS A 211 11.04 5.80 10.23
N LEU A 212 11.80 5.04 11.00
CA LEU A 212 11.26 4.20 12.06
C LEU A 212 11.53 4.81 13.43
N ALA A 213 10.70 4.47 14.41
CA ALA A 213 10.92 4.87 15.80
C ALA A 213 11.96 3.93 16.44
N LYS A 214 11.52 3.01 17.26
CA LYS A 214 12.32 2.05 18.00
C LYS A 214 11.99 0.64 17.53
N VAL A 215 12.98 -0.08 16.98
CA VAL A 215 12.75 -1.38 16.34
C VAL A 215 13.37 -2.53 17.12
N ASP A 216 12.66 -3.66 17.15
CA ASP A 216 13.16 -4.95 17.59
C ASP A 216 13.77 -5.72 16.42
N GLU A 217 13.15 -5.62 15.24
CA GLU A 217 13.64 -6.32 14.05
C GLU A 217 13.43 -5.47 12.80
N LEU A 218 14.51 -5.28 12.04
CA LEU A 218 14.46 -4.73 10.68
C LEU A 218 15.14 -5.70 9.72
N ILE A 219 14.39 -6.25 8.78
CA ILE A 219 14.93 -7.10 7.70
C ILE A 219 14.67 -6.44 6.36
N VAL A 220 15.73 -6.15 5.61
CA VAL A 220 15.65 -5.55 4.29
C VAL A 220 16.36 -6.42 3.26
N SER A 221 15.69 -6.64 2.13
CA SER A 221 16.25 -7.32 0.99
C SER A 221 15.94 -6.56 -0.29
N THR A 222 16.96 -6.13 -1.02
CA THR A 222 16.81 -5.51 -2.34
C THR A 222 17.72 -6.17 -3.36
N VAL A 223 17.40 -6.07 -4.63
CA VAL A 223 18.32 -6.51 -5.69
C VAL A 223 19.08 -5.31 -6.23
N SER A 224 18.37 -4.26 -6.63
CA SER A 224 18.93 -2.98 -7.04
C SER A 224 18.03 -1.86 -6.52
N GLY A 225 18.59 -0.73 -6.22
CA GLY A 225 17.89 0.38 -5.57
C GLY A 225 18.57 0.74 -4.26
N GLU A 226 18.39 1.96 -3.85
CA GLU A 226 18.93 2.48 -2.62
C GLU A 226 18.05 2.13 -1.43
N PHE A 227 18.66 1.72 -0.35
CA PHE A 227 17.98 1.57 0.94
C PHE A 227 18.53 2.60 1.91
N GLU A 228 17.64 3.46 2.40
CA GLU A 228 17.95 4.41 3.48
C GLU A 228 17.00 4.19 4.64
N SER A 229 17.53 4.13 5.86
CA SER A 229 16.69 4.14 7.05
C SER A 229 17.25 4.99 8.16
N GLN A 230 16.32 5.57 8.93
CA GLN A 230 16.60 6.24 10.18
C GLN A 230 15.82 5.57 11.31
N LEU A 231 16.50 5.10 12.35
CA LEU A 231 15.88 4.33 13.42
C LEU A 231 16.63 4.40 14.75
N SER A 232 16.01 3.93 15.81
CA SER A 232 16.68 3.51 17.05
C SER A 232 16.54 2.00 17.23
N LEU A 233 17.60 1.32 17.65
CA LEU A 233 17.58 -0.13 17.86
C LEU A 233 17.29 -0.42 19.34
N ASN A 234 16.37 -1.34 19.61
CA ASN A 234 16.11 -1.86 20.95
C ASN A 234 17.26 -2.75 21.45
N GLU A 235 17.36 -2.97 22.76
CA GLU A 235 18.24 -4.00 23.33
C GLU A 235 17.91 -5.36 22.71
N ASN A 236 18.93 -6.13 22.35
CA ASN A 236 18.81 -7.39 21.60
C ASN A 236 18.13 -7.29 20.23
N GLY A 237 17.94 -6.08 19.71
CA GLY A 237 17.33 -5.86 18.41
C GLY A 237 18.22 -6.34 17.24
N LEU A 238 17.59 -6.65 16.11
CA LEU A 238 18.22 -7.12 14.90
C LEU A 238 17.99 -6.16 13.73
N VAL A 239 19.08 -5.72 13.09
CA VAL A 239 19.04 -5.10 11.77
C VAL A 239 19.76 -6.02 10.79
N LYS A 240 19.07 -6.51 9.78
CA LYS A 240 19.63 -7.35 8.72
C LYS A 240 19.30 -6.75 7.35
N MET A 241 20.33 -6.41 6.60
CA MET A 241 20.19 -5.81 5.27
C MET A 241 20.97 -6.61 4.24
N SER A 242 20.40 -6.84 3.09
CA SER A 242 21.04 -7.52 1.97
C SER A 242 20.68 -6.85 0.64
N SER A 243 21.70 -6.67 -0.21
CA SER A 243 21.53 -6.16 -1.57
C SER A 243 22.41 -6.93 -2.54
N VAL A 244 22.07 -6.88 -3.83
CA VAL A 244 22.98 -7.32 -4.88
C VAL A 244 23.79 -6.14 -5.40
N SER A 245 23.16 -5.05 -5.84
CA SER A 245 23.84 -3.88 -6.38
C SER A 245 23.34 -2.54 -5.85
N GLY A 246 22.53 -2.55 -4.80
CA GLY A 246 22.04 -1.34 -4.16
C GLY A 246 22.90 -0.89 -2.99
N ASP A 247 22.85 0.39 -2.69
CA ASP A 247 23.47 0.97 -1.51
C ASP A 247 22.58 0.74 -0.28
N LEU A 248 23.22 0.49 0.86
CA LEU A 248 22.56 0.21 2.13
C LEU A 248 23.00 1.24 3.17
N MET A 249 22.10 2.10 3.60
CA MET A 249 22.38 3.17 4.56
C MET A 249 21.49 3.08 5.80
N VAL A 250 22.08 3.11 6.97
CA VAL A 250 21.35 3.20 8.25
C VAL A 250 21.91 4.31 9.10
N ASP A 251 21.01 5.19 9.51
CA ASP A 251 21.25 6.29 10.44
C ASP A 251 20.61 5.95 11.82
N PHE A 252 21.43 5.76 12.83
CA PHE A 252 20.96 5.49 14.19
C PHE A 252 20.74 6.81 14.93
N LYS A 253 19.48 7.12 15.29
CA LYS A 253 19.10 8.36 15.99
C LYS A 253 19.77 8.54 17.35
N ASN A 254 20.17 7.46 17.99
CA ASN A 254 20.78 7.43 19.31
C ASN A 254 22.02 6.55 19.31
N GLU A 255 22.82 6.58 20.38
CA GLU A 255 23.91 5.64 20.55
C GLU A 255 23.38 4.21 20.48
N VAL A 256 23.85 3.47 19.49
CA VAL A 256 23.48 2.08 19.27
C VAL A 256 24.42 1.16 20.01
N GLN A 257 23.88 0.17 20.72
CA GLN A 257 24.65 -0.85 21.44
C GLN A 257 24.51 -2.17 20.72
N ALA A 258 25.40 -2.44 19.76
CA ALA A 258 25.29 -3.60 18.90
C ALA A 258 26.64 -4.15 18.41
N SER A 259 26.63 -5.42 17.99
CA SER A 259 27.67 -6.02 17.20
C SER A 259 27.40 -5.80 15.70
N PHE A 260 28.39 -5.31 14.98
CA PHE A 260 28.30 -5.00 13.55
C PHE A 260 29.09 -6.00 12.72
N ASN A 261 28.47 -6.50 11.65
CA ASN A 261 29.12 -7.35 10.65
C ASN A 261 28.71 -6.89 9.25
N LEU A 262 29.58 -6.10 8.62
CA LEU A 262 29.35 -5.46 7.32
C LEU A 262 30.26 -6.11 6.27
N LYS A 263 29.71 -6.47 5.10
CA LYS A 263 30.47 -7.17 4.04
C LYS A 263 30.07 -6.70 2.65
N THR A 264 31.06 -6.39 1.82
CA THR A 264 30.89 -6.21 0.37
C THR A 264 31.69 -7.27 -0.37
N ASN A 265 31.15 -7.87 -1.44
CA ASN A 265 31.77 -9.02 -2.10
C ASN A 265 32.55 -8.65 -3.37
N ALA A 266 32.11 -7.65 -4.16
CA ALA A 266 32.64 -7.33 -5.47
C ALA A 266 33.06 -5.85 -5.60
N GLY A 267 33.87 -5.34 -4.68
CA GLY A 267 34.46 -4.01 -4.78
C GLY A 267 33.63 -2.85 -4.17
N GLY A 268 32.52 -3.14 -3.49
CA GLY A 268 31.75 -2.13 -2.77
C GLY A 268 32.52 -1.49 -1.61
N ASN A 269 32.06 -0.36 -1.14
CA ASN A 269 32.67 0.41 -0.07
C ASN A 269 31.89 0.27 1.25
N ILE A 270 32.60 0.27 2.38
CA ILE A 270 32.00 0.30 3.72
C ILE A 270 32.41 1.59 4.42
N VAL A 271 31.43 2.39 4.79
CA VAL A 271 31.61 3.65 5.52
C VAL A 271 31.06 3.48 6.94
N ASN A 272 31.91 3.74 7.92
CA ASN A 272 31.58 3.65 9.35
C ASN A 272 31.68 5.05 9.97
N GLY A 273 30.52 5.63 10.30
CA GLY A 273 30.42 6.91 11.02
C GLY A 273 30.33 6.74 12.55
N LEU A 274 30.16 5.50 13.06
CA LEU A 274 29.95 5.25 14.48
C LEU A 274 31.26 5.12 15.28
N THR A 275 32.32 4.60 14.65
CA THR A 275 33.61 4.37 15.31
C THR A 275 34.79 4.65 14.35
N SER A 276 36.01 4.63 14.89
CA SER A 276 37.23 4.74 14.09
C SER A 276 37.65 3.43 13.38
N ALA A 277 36.91 2.33 13.55
CA ALA A 277 37.22 1.04 12.92
C ALA A 277 37.06 1.14 11.39
N LYS A 278 38.04 0.58 10.66
CA LYS A 278 38.12 0.65 9.19
C LYS A 278 37.90 -0.72 8.56
N ALA A 279 37.27 -0.76 7.42
CA ALA A 279 37.06 -1.95 6.64
C ALA A 279 38.43 -2.57 6.19
N ARG A 280 38.50 -3.89 6.29
CA ARG A 280 39.66 -4.67 5.79
C ARG A 280 39.33 -5.23 4.41
N ARG A 281 40.17 -4.88 3.42
CA ARG A 281 40.06 -5.44 2.08
C ARG A 281 40.76 -6.81 2.02
N ALA A 282 40.16 -7.75 1.33
CA ALA A 282 40.79 -9.04 1.13
C ALA A 282 42.14 -8.91 0.38
N LYS A 283 43.15 -9.70 0.79
CA LYS A 283 44.45 -9.70 0.12
C LYS A 283 44.36 -10.13 -1.35
N TYR A 284 43.48 -11.07 -1.63
CA TYR A 284 43.21 -11.58 -2.97
C TYR A 284 41.74 -11.47 -3.26
N GLY A 285 41.34 -10.47 -4.06
CA GLY A 285 39.95 -10.23 -4.47
C GLY A 285 39.35 -8.89 -4.03
N PRO A 286 38.18 -8.54 -4.54
CA PRO A 286 37.58 -7.22 -4.34
C PRO A 286 36.76 -7.08 -3.02
N SER A 287 36.62 -8.14 -2.23
CA SER A 287 35.77 -8.13 -1.05
C SER A 287 36.31 -7.25 0.10
N SER A 288 35.43 -6.60 0.82
CA SER A 288 35.74 -5.84 2.04
C SER A 288 34.85 -6.31 3.19
N LYS A 289 35.41 -6.34 4.39
CA LYS A 289 34.70 -6.70 5.61
C LYS A 289 35.04 -5.73 6.73
N LEU A 290 34.03 -5.40 7.54
CA LEU A 290 34.20 -4.65 8.76
C LEU A 290 33.34 -5.31 9.88
N SER A 291 34.02 -5.61 10.99
CA SER A 291 33.33 -6.08 12.21
C SER A 291 33.82 -5.25 13.38
N PHE A 292 32.89 -4.73 14.16
CA PHE A 292 33.16 -3.94 15.37
C PHE A 292 31.95 -4.00 16.29
N GLU A 293 32.12 -3.50 17.50
CA GLU A 293 31.10 -3.45 18.52
C GLU A 293 30.96 -2.04 19.08
N THR A 294 29.76 -1.70 19.52
CA THR A 294 29.46 -0.45 20.21
C THR A 294 28.71 -0.74 21.51
N GLY A 295 29.04 -0.01 22.57
CA GLY A 295 28.46 -0.19 23.89
C GLY A 295 28.63 -1.61 24.43
N ASN A 296 27.58 -2.22 24.91
CA ASN A 296 27.56 -3.60 25.44
C ASN A 296 27.33 -4.69 24.36
N ALA A 297 27.22 -4.30 23.09
CA ALA A 297 26.98 -5.17 21.95
C ALA A 297 25.72 -6.07 22.05
N SER A 298 24.68 -5.61 22.75
CA SER A 298 23.46 -6.38 22.96
C SER A 298 22.65 -6.62 21.68
N GLY A 299 22.64 -5.66 20.74
CA GLY A 299 21.98 -5.77 19.46
C GLY A 299 22.88 -6.39 18.38
N SER A 300 22.31 -6.65 17.20
CA SER A 300 23.04 -7.19 16.04
C SER A 300 22.70 -6.43 14.75
N VAL A 301 23.73 -5.93 14.08
CA VAL A 301 23.60 -5.25 12.77
C VAL A 301 24.40 -6.01 11.74
N ARG A 302 23.74 -6.55 10.73
CA ARG A 302 24.35 -7.32 9.64
C ARG A 302 23.97 -6.71 8.31
N ALA A 303 24.94 -6.29 7.53
CA ALA A 303 24.72 -5.80 6.19
C ALA A 303 25.64 -6.50 5.18
N SER A 304 25.07 -6.88 4.05
CA SER A 304 25.83 -7.47 2.95
C SER A 304 25.35 -6.96 1.60
N THR A 305 26.30 -6.59 0.74
CA THR A 305 26.01 -6.29 -0.67
C THR A 305 27.05 -6.99 -1.57
N VAL A 306 26.68 -7.23 -2.82
CA VAL A 306 27.67 -7.72 -3.78
C VAL A 306 28.51 -6.56 -4.29
N SER A 307 27.90 -5.49 -4.82
CA SER A 307 28.60 -4.36 -5.44
C SER A 307 28.00 -3.01 -5.07
N GLY A 308 27.54 -2.81 -3.88
CA GLY A 308 27.02 -1.51 -3.39
C GLY A 308 27.87 -0.95 -2.25
N ARG A 309 27.49 0.22 -1.78
CA ARG A 309 28.02 0.86 -0.58
C ARG A 309 27.20 0.43 0.64
N ILE A 310 27.89 0.22 1.76
CA ILE A 310 27.25 0.06 3.07
C ILE A 310 27.71 1.23 3.94
N GLU A 311 26.74 1.97 4.49
CA GLU A 311 27.01 3.07 5.41
C GLU A 311 26.22 2.91 6.70
N VAL A 312 26.92 3.07 7.83
CA VAL A 312 26.31 3.13 9.17
C VAL A 312 26.78 4.39 9.89
N LYS A 313 25.88 5.16 10.40
CA LYS A 313 26.14 6.46 11.08
C LYS A 313 25.17 6.71 12.23
#